data_aa309d1fd61f0ef867fa446687e22b46
#
_entry.id   aa309d1fd61f0ef867fa446687e22b46
#
_cell.length_a   1.000
_cell.length_b   1.000
_cell.length_c   1.000
_cell.angle_alpha   90.00
_cell.angle_beta   90.00
_cell.angle_gamma   90.00
#
_symmetry.space_group_name_H-M   'P 1'
#
loop_
_entity.id
_entity.type
_entity.pdbx_description
1 polymer ?
#
loop_
_entity_poly.entity_id
_entity_poly.type
_entity_poly.pdbx_seq_one_letter_code
_entity_poly.pdbx_strand_id
1 'polypeptide(L)'
;MPRVTFGLLMLGVAVLLSHVLPLGTSESAGFAPQSHPATDDALGIVVNRSNPVENLSLAELRKIFMGEQTHWSNGRRITVVMLEPGKQERQAVLTQIYRMDDKDFNKHFLQGMFTGEIHAAPKTLATSTEVLKFVFNVPGAIGYVRGAEADESVKIVHVDSRLPGDKDYSIRLHPKSAK
;
A
#
# COMPACT_ATOMS: atom_id res chain seq x y z
N MET A 1 -54.33 -51.30 34.08
CA MET A 1 -54.14 -52.42 35.05
C MET A 1 -52.72 -52.90 34.98
N PRO A 2 -52.21 -53.32 36.08
CA PRO A 2 -51.38 -52.51 37.01
C PRO A 2 -49.99 -53.15 37.25
N ARG A 3 -49.26 -52.55 38.11
CA ARG A 3 -48.34 -53.00 39.16
C ARG A 3 -46.92 -52.54 38.97
N VAL A 4 -46.51 -51.57 39.72
CA VAL A 4 -45.99 -51.47 41.10
C VAL A 4 -45.03 -52.59 41.51
N THR A 5 -43.81 -52.30 41.82
CA THR A 5 -42.97 -52.76 42.96
C THR A 5 -41.60 -51.98 42.82
N PHE A 6 -41.22 -51.10 43.68
CA PHE A 6 -40.74 -51.13 45.06
C PHE A 6 -39.34 -51.79 45.25
N GLY A 7 -38.44 -51.03 45.75
CA GLY A 7 -37.26 -51.45 46.55
C GLY A 7 -35.94 -51.06 45.88
N LEU A 8 -35.06 -50.41 46.42
CA LEU A 8 -34.45 -50.45 47.72
C LEU A 8 -33.32 -49.37 47.78
N LEU A 9 -33.29 -48.70 48.83
CA LEU A 9 -32.28 -47.76 49.34
C LEU A 9 -30.89 -48.39 49.42
N MET A 10 -29.83 -47.79 48.89
CA MET A 10 -28.46 -47.91 49.37
C MET A 10 -27.73 -46.63 49.36
N LEU A 11 -27.35 -46.27 50.54
CA LEU A 11 -26.49 -45.17 50.95
C LEU A 11 -25.06 -45.40 50.43
N GLY A 12 -24.42 -44.44 49.84
CA GLY A 12 -23.01 -44.52 49.42
C GLY A 12 -22.34 -43.16 49.20
N VAL A 13 -21.85 -42.63 50.29
CA VAL A 13 -20.65 -41.81 50.46
C VAL A 13 -20.27 -40.79 49.37
N ALA A 14 -20.41 -39.55 49.75
CA ALA A 14 -19.86 -38.37 49.08
C ALA A 14 -18.32 -38.42 48.98
N VAL A 15 -17.81 -38.35 47.77
CA VAL A 15 -16.45 -37.89 47.52
C VAL A 15 -16.55 -36.61 46.67
N LEU A 16 -16.40 -35.51 47.35
CA LEU A 16 -16.21 -34.18 46.74
C LEU A 16 -14.84 -34.16 46.05
N LEU A 17 -14.81 -34.46 44.76
CA LEU A 17 -13.66 -34.14 43.93
C LEU A 17 -13.93 -32.76 43.29
N SER A 18 -13.37 -31.73 43.89
CA SER A 18 -13.31 -30.39 43.35
C SER A 18 -12.53 -30.43 42.05
N HIS A 19 -13.22 -30.50 40.92
CA HIS A 19 -12.63 -30.25 39.61
C HIS A 19 -12.53 -28.73 39.44
N VAL A 20 -11.36 -28.18 39.72
CA VAL A 20 -10.96 -26.87 39.26
C VAL A 20 -10.88 -26.93 37.75
N LEU A 21 -11.87 -26.36 37.07
CA LEU A 21 -11.79 -26.06 35.65
C LEU A 21 -10.74 -24.96 35.47
N PRO A 22 -9.71 -25.16 34.62
CA PRO A 22 -8.90 -24.03 34.19
C PRO A 22 -9.80 -23.18 33.31
N LEU A 23 -10.01 -21.92 33.73
CA LEU A 23 -10.47 -20.85 32.82
C LEU A 23 -9.47 -20.79 31.67
N GLY A 24 -9.84 -21.33 30.53
CA GLY A 24 -9.15 -21.10 29.28
C GLY A 24 -9.25 -19.61 28.96
N THR A 25 -8.19 -18.89 29.21
CA THR A 25 -7.98 -17.58 28.61
C THR A 25 -7.92 -17.79 27.10
N SER A 26 -9.01 -17.46 26.42
CA SER A 26 -9.00 -17.28 24.97
C SER A 26 -8.04 -16.12 24.69
N GLU A 27 -6.78 -16.46 24.39
CA GLU A 27 -5.88 -15.55 23.72
C GLU A 27 -6.50 -15.26 22.34
N SER A 28 -7.25 -14.17 22.26
CA SER A 28 -7.51 -13.52 20.99
C SER A 28 -6.14 -13.18 20.41
N ALA A 29 -5.67 -14.03 19.51
CA ALA A 29 -4.60 -13.67 18.59
C ALA A 29 -5.13 -12.48 17.77
N GLY A 30 -4.94 -11.29 18.32
CA GLY A 30 -5.12 -10.05 17.60
C GLY A 30 -4.18 -10.12 16.40
N PHE A 31 -4.75 -10.22 15.20
CA PHE A 31 -4.06 -9.88 13.98
C PHE A 31 -3.69 -8.40 14.10
N ALA A 32 -2.57 -8.12 14.75
CA ALA A 32 -1.93 -6.82 14.62
C ALA A 32 -1.58 -6.68 13.13
N PRO A 33 -2.01 -5.61 12.45
CA PRO A 33 -1.51 -5.33 11.12
C PRO A 33 0.01 -5.26 11.25
N GLN A 34 0.70 -6.15 10.55
CA GLN A 34 2.17 -6.09 10.47
C GLN A 34 2.51 -4.86 9.65
N SER A 35 2.64 -3.72 10.34
CA SER A 35 3.31 -2.56 9.78
C SER A 35 4.76 -2.96 9.58
N HIS A 36 5.12 -3.33 8.34
CA HIS A 36 6.52 -3.43 7.96
C HIS A 36 7.14 -2.06 8.25
N PRO A 37 8.27 -2.01 8.95
CA PRO A 37 8.93 -0.74 9.20
C PRO A 37 9.32 -0.15 7.83
N ALA A 38 8.49 0.76 7.33
CA ALA A 38 8.83 1.56 6.19
C ALA A 38 10.06 2.36 6.59
N THR A 39 11.16 2.17 5.89
CA THR A 39 12.35 2.99 6.13
C THR A 39 12.03 4.41 5.69
N ASP A 40 12.37 5.41 6.49
CA ASP A 40 12.03 6.84 6.22
C ASP A 40 12.53 7.34 4.86
N ASP A 41 13.50 6.64 4.26
CA ASP A 41 14.09 6.94 2.96
C ASP A 41 13.43 6.23 1.78
N ALA A 42 12.51 5.29 2.01
CA ALA A 42 11.81 4.56 0.93
C ALA A 42 10.53 5.28 0.50
N LEU A 43 10.31 5.39 -0.81
CA LEU A 43 9.09 5.98 -1.36
C LEU A 43 8.06 4.90 -1.66
N GLY A 44 6.89 4.99 -1.03
CA GLY A 44 5.75 4.15 -1.34
C GLY A 44 5.01 4.65 -2.59
N ILE A 45 4.83 3.79 -3.57
CA ILE A 45 3.92 4.06 -4.70
C ILE A 45 2.51 3.79 -4.21
N VAL A 46 1.66 4.81 -4.26
CA VAL A 46 0.31 4.76 -3.70
C VAL A 46 -0.76 4.90 -4.78
N VAL A 47 -1.80 4.11 -4.65
CA VAL A 47 -3.00 4.15 -5.50
C VAL A 47 -4.26 4.17 -4.65
N ASN A 48 -5.39 4.52 -5.27
CA ASN A 48 -6.68 4.42 -4.61
C ASN A 48 -6.97 2.98 -4.20
N ARG A 49 -7.58 2.76 -3.03
CA ARG A 49 -7.90 1.41 -2.50
C ARG A 49 -8.77 0.57 -3.44
N SER A 50 -9.63 1.21 -4.25
CA SER A 50 -10.46 0.53 -5.24
C SER A 50 -9.72 0.14 -6.52
N ASN A 51 -8.44 0.51 -6.66
CA ASN A 51 -7.63 0.13 -7.81
C ASN A 51 -7.24 -1.35 -7.68
N PRO A 52 -7.44 -2.20 -8.72
CA PRO A 52 -7.14 -3.63 -8.65
C PRO A 52 -5.63 -3.95 -8.69
N VAL A 53 -4.77 -2.98 -9.00
CA VAL A 53 -3.32 -3.23 -9.12
C VAL A 53 -2.72 -3.54 -7.75
N GLU A 54 -1.93 -4.62 -7.68
CA GLU A 54 -1.22 -5.04 -6.47
C GLU A 54 0.30 -4.95 -6.64
N ASN A 55 0.78 -5.13 -7.87
CA ASN A 55 2.19 -5.11 -8.19
C ASN A 55 2.41 -4.46 -9.56
N LEU A 56 3.46 -3.67 -9.68
CA LEU A 56 3.95 -3.09 -10.91
C LEU A 56 5.45 -3.37 -11.01
N SER A 57 5.92 -3.79 -12.16
CA SER A 57 7.35 -3.74 -12.44
C SER A 57 7.80 -2.27 -12.54
N LEU A 58 9.08 -2.01 -12.28
CA LEU A 58 9.64 -0.66 -12.44
C LEU A 58 9.46 -0.16 -13.90
N ALA A 59 9.48 -1.07 -14.87
CA ALA A 59 9.25 -0.74 -16.28
C ALA A 59 7.81 -0.30 -16.56
N GLU A 60 6.80 -0.99 -16.00
CA GLU A 60 5.39 -0.60 -16.10
C GLU A 60 5.13 0.72 -15.38
N LEU A 61 5.68 0.86 -14.16
CA LEU A 61 5.60 2.10 -13.41
C LEU A 61 6.15 3.27 -14.22
N ARG A 62 7.31 3.10 -14.89
CA ARG A 62 7.87 4.10 -15.78
C ARG A 62 6.94 4.45 -16.94
N LYS A 63 6.34 3.47 -17.62
CA LYS A 63 5.38 3.73 -18.71
C LYS A 63 4.19 4.56 -18.26
N ILE A 64 3.67 4.25 -17.06
CA ILE A 64 2.57 5.02 -16.44
C ILE A 64 3.02 6.47 -16.19
N PHE A 65 4.17 6.65 -15.56
CA PHE A 65 4.68 7.98 -15.20
C PHE A 65 5.05 8.81 -16.44
N MET A 66 5.56 8.17 -17.48
CA MET A 66 5.87 8.82 -18.78
C MET A 66 4.62 9.20 -19.59
N GLY A 67 3.43 8.75 -19.19
CA GLY A 67 2.19 8.98 -19.93
C GLY A 67 1.96 8.04 -21.12
N GLU A 68 2.80 7.02 -21.27
CA GLU A 68 2.69 6.01 -22.32
C GLU A 68 1.51 5.05 -22.05
N GLN A 69 1.24 4.76 -20.77
CA GLN A 69 0.07 4.00 -20.34
C GLN A 69 -0.94 4.94 -19.67
N THR A 70 -2.11 5.09 -20.26
CA THR A 70 -3.12 6.08 -19.85
C THR A 70 -4.33 5.46 -19.14
N HIS A 71 -4.47 4.13 -19.13
CA HIS A 71 -5.59 3.44 -18.49
C HIS A 71 -5.11 2.22 -17.71
N TRP A 72 -5.78 1.96 -16.59
CA TRP A 72 -5.69 0.73 -15.83
C TRP A 72 -6.39 -0.42 -16.57
N SER A 73 -6.12 -1.67 -16.17
CA SER A 73 -6.76 -2.87 -16.73
C SER A 73 -8.29 -2.87 -16.61
N ASN A 74 -8.84 -2.15 -15.65
CA ASN A 74 -10.29 -1.97 -15.48
C ASN A 74 -10.89 -0.81 -16.31
N GLY A 75 -10.12 -0.25 -17.26
CA GLY A 75 -10.53 0.85 -18.14
C GLY A 75 -10.53 2.24 -17.50
N ARG A 76 -10.22 2.39 -16.22
CA ARG A 76 -10.14 3.71 -15.58
C ARG A 76 -8.91 4.47 -16.06
N ARG A 77 -9.10 5.76 -16.36
CA ARG A 77 -7.99 6.64 -16.74
C ARG A 77 -7.00 6.81 -15.59
N ILE A 78 -5.72 6.71 -15.90
CA ILE A 78 -4.63 6.95 -14.94
C ILE A 78 -4.43 8.47 -14.79
N THR A 79 -4.31 8.91 -13.55
CA THR A 79 -3.93 10.27 -13.19
C THR A 79 -2.69 10.24 -12.32
N VAL A 80 -1.56 10.61 -12.89
CA VAL A 80 -0.28 10.67 -12.16
C VAL A 80 -0.23 11.95 -11.33
N VAL A 81 0.18 11.79 -10.06
CA VAL A 81 0.35 12.89 -9.11
C VAL A 81 1.80 12.96 -8.68
N MET A 82 2.38 14.16 -8.69
CA MET A 82 3.76 14.41 -8.29
C MET A 82 3.82 15.54 -7.26
N LEU A 83 4.84 15.53 -6.43
CA LEU A 83 5.17 16.66 -5.56
C LEU A 83 5.81 17.80 -6.37
N GLU A 84 5.74 19.02 -5.82
CA GLU A 84 6.33 20.23 -6.40
C GLU A 84 7.84 20.12 -6.61
N PRO A 85 8.41 20.91 -7.55
CA PRO A 85 9.86 21.03 -7.72
C PRO A 85 10.56 21.41 -6.40
N GLY A 86 11.78 20.90 -6.21
CA GLY A 86 12.58 21.15 -5.00
C GLY A 86 12.37 20.13 -3.87
N LYS A 87 11.36 19.26 -3.94
CA LYS A 87 11.17 18.17 -2.97
C LYS A 87 12.15 17.02 -3.25
N GLN A 88 12.72 16.44 -2.19
CA GLN A 88 13.65 15.31 -2.30
C GLN A 88 12.97 14.08 -2.91
N GLU A 89 11.70 13.85 -2.54
CA GLU A 89 10.87 12.76 -3.06
C GLU A 89 10.68 12.89 -4.58
N ARG A 90 10.44 14.11 -5.07
CA ARG A 90 10.34 14.38 -6.51
C ARG A 90 11.67 14.11 -7.21
N GLN A 91 12.80 14.55 -6.64
CA GLN A 91 14.12 14.30 -7.21
C GLN A 91 14.43 12.80 -7.33
N ALA A 92 14.08 12.03 -6.28
CA ALA A 92 14.24 10.58 -6.29
C ALA A 92 13.41 9.92 -7.41
N VAL A 93 12.15 10.34 -7.59
CA VAL A 93 11.27 9.83 -8.63
C VAL A 93 11.75 10.24 -10.03
N LEU A 94 12.19 11.48 -10.22
CA LEU A 94 12.77 11.93 -11.48
C LEU A 94 13.99 11.09 -11.86
N THR A 95 14.89 10.84 -10.92
CA THR A 95 16.12 10.08 -11.16
C THR A 95 15.85 8.60 -11.40
N GLN A 96 15.00 7.96 -10.57
CA GLN A 96 14.88 6.50 -10.55
C GLN A 96 13.78 5.98 -11.48
N ILE A 97 12.66 6.71 -11.61
CA ILE A 97 11.53 6.31 -12.46
C ILE A 97 11.65 6.97 -13.84
N TYR A 98 11.71 8.29 -13.88
CA TYR A 98 11.78 9.01 -15.16
C TYR A 98 13.16 8.91 -15.83
N ARG A 99 14.24 8.81 -15.04
CA ARG A 99 15.64 8.90 -15.49
C ARG A 99 15.92 10.23 -16.21
N MET A 100 15.42 11.31 -15.65
CA MET A 100 15.50 12.68 -16.16
C MET A 100 15.77 13.62 -15.00
N ASP A 101 16.25 14.82 -15.32
CA ASP A 101 16.20 15.97 -14.41
C ASP A 101 14.91 16.78 -14.60
N ASP A 102 14.69 17.83 -13.79
CA ASP A 102 13.50 18.68 -13.89
C ASP A 102 13.37 19.39 -15.24
N LYS A 103 14.49 19.74 -15.88
CA LYS A 103 14.51 20.43 -17.16
C LYS A 103 14.07 19.48 -18.28
N ASP A 104 14.64 18.29 -18.31
CA ASP A 104 14.28 17.26 -19.30
C ASP A 104 12.85 16.78 -19.11
N PHE A 105 12.39 16.64 -17.87
CA PHE A 105 11.01 16.35 -17.53
C PHE A 105 10.04 17.39 -18.11
N ASN A 106 10.29 18.67 -17.85
CA ASN A 106 9.45 19.76 -18.37
C ASN A 106 9.45 19.79 -19.90
N LYS A 107 10.61 19.60 -20.53
CA LYS A 107 10.73 19.53 -21.99
C LYS A 107 9.94 18.36 -22.56
N HIS A 108 10.07 17.17 -21.97
CA HIS A 108 9.36 15.95 -22.40
C HIS A 108 7.83 16.15 -22.41
N PHE A 109 7.27 16.62 -21.29
CA PHE A 109 5.83 16.81 -21.18
C PHE A 109 5.33 17.97 -22.06
N LEU A 110 6.08 19.07 -22.15
CA LEU A 110 5.72 20.19 -23.03
C LEU A 110 5.69 19.75 -24.50
N GLN A 111 6.71 19.05 -24.96
CA GLN A 111 6.79 18.56 -26.33
C GLN A 111 5.70 17.51 -26.60
N GLY A 112 5.52 16.52 -25.71
CA GLY A 112 4.52 15.46 -25.89
C GLY A 112 3.08 16.00 -25.90
N MET A 113 2.78 17.00 -25.09
CA MET A 113 1.47 17.68 -25.14
C MET A 113 1.29 18.49 -26.44
N PHE A 114 2.34 19.15 -26.91
CA PHE A 114 2.30 19.90 -28.17
C PHE A 114 2.12 19.01 -29.40
N THR A 115 2.75 17.83 -29.42
CA THR A 115 2.62 16.83 -30.50
C THR A 115 1.35 15.97 -30.37
N GLY A 116 0.65 16.04 -29.24
CA GLY A 116 -0.51 15.20 -28.96
C GLY A 116 -0.19 13.75 -28.51
N GLU A 117 1.10 13.42 -28.35
CA GLU A 117 1.54 12.12 -27.85
C GLU A 117 1.21 11.93 -26.38
N ILE A 118 1.25 12.99 -25.58
CA ILE A 118 0.91 13.01 -24.17
C ILE A 118 -0.36 13.86 -23.98
N HIS A 119 -1.40 13.24 -23.42
CA HIS A 119 -2.68 13.93 -23.25
C HIS A 119 -2.77 14.82 -22.01
N ALA A 120 -1.94 14.57 -21.00
CA ALA A 120 -1.90 15.37 -19.77
C ALA A 120 -0.56 15.18 -19.05
N ALA A 121 0.00 16.28 -18.56
CA ALA A 121 1.13 16.23 -17.64
C ALA A 121 0.68 15.74 -16.24
N PRO A 122 1.58 15.18 -15.42
CA PRO A 122 1.30 14.85 -14.04
C PRO A 122 0.77 16.05 -13.25
N LYS A 123 -0.22 15.79 -12.39
CA LYS A 123 -0.73 16.82 -11.47
C LYS A 123 0.29 17.09 -10.37
N THR A 124 0.63 18.36 -10.17
CA THR A 124 1.57 18.76 -9.12
C THR A 124 0.83 19.17 -7.84
N LEU A 125 1.30 18.69 -6.69
CA LEU A 125 0.76 18.98 -5.35
C LEU A 125 1.90 19.37 -4.40
N ALA A 126 1.60 20.22 -3.42
CA ALA A 126 2.61 20.79 -2.54
C ALA A 126 3.09 19.85 -1.43
N THR A 127 2.23 18.94 -0.95
CA THR A 127 2.50 18.10 0.23
C THR A 127 2.10 16.65 0.03
N SER A 128 2.73 15.73 0.78
CA SER A 128 2.34 14.31 0.83
C SER A 128 0.88 14.14 1.28
N THR A 129 0.42 14.95 2.22
CA THR A 129 -0.98 14.93 2.68
C THR A 129 -1.95 15.23 1.53
N GLU A 130 -1.62 16.18 0.66
CA GLU A 130 -2.44 16.47 -0.53
C GLU A 130 -2.40 15.32 -1.54
N VAL A 131 -1.24 14.66 -1.70
CA VAL A 131 -1.12 13.45 -2.54
C VAL A 131 -2.03 12.36 -2.01
N LEU A 132 -1.96 12.02 -0.71
CA LEU A 132 -2.81 11.01 -0.08
C LEU A 132 -4.29 11.33 -0.27
N LYS A 133 -4.69 12.57 0.03
CA LYS A 133 -6.07 13.03 -0.13
C LYS A 133 -6.55 12.95 -1.59
N PHE A 134 -5.70 13.31 -2.54
CA PHE A 134 -6.05 13.23 -3.96
C PHE A 134 -6.20 11.78 -4.41
N VAL A 135 -5.25 10.91 -4.06
CA VAL A 135 -5.29 9.47 -4.38
C VAL A 135 -6.50 8.79 -3.76
N PHE A 136 -6.84 9.12 -2.51
CA PHE A 136 -8.05 8.63 -1.84
C PHE A 136 -9.33 8.97 -2.62
N ASN A 137 -9.46 10.20 -3.10
CA ASN A 137 -10.69 10.69 -3.75
C ASN A 137 -10.78 10.34 -5.24
N VAL A 138 -9.68 9.97 -5.90
CA VAL A 138 -9.63 9.73 -7.36
C VAL A 138 -9.26 8.27 -7.64
N PRO A 139 -10.24 7.42 -8.01
CA PRO A 139 -10.02 5.98 -8.18
C PRO A 139 -8.96 5.57 -9.20
N GLY A 140 -8.63 6.44 -10.16
CA GLY A 140 -7.59 6.21 -11.16
C GLY A 140 -6.23 6.82 -10.82
N ALA A 141 -6.10 7.49 -9.68
CA ALA A 141 -4.87 8.18 -9.31
C ALA A 141 -3.75 7.21 -8.88
N ILE A 142 -2.54 7.61 -9.21
CA ILE A 142 -1.28 7.03 -8.75
C ILE A 142 -0.33 8.15 -8.37
N GLY A 143 0.34 8.01 -7.24
CA GLY A 143 1.32 8.97 -6.76
C GLY A 143 2.38 8.28 -5.91
N TYR A 144 3.15 9.07 -5.19
CA TYR A 144 4.16 8.59 -4.26
C TYR A 144 4.23 9.48 -3.03
N VAL A 145 4.57 8.87 -1.91
CA VAL A 145 4.87 9.51 -0.63
C VAL A 145 6.01 8.75 0.04
N ARG A 146 6.59 9.27 1.13
CA ARG A 146 7.47 8.44 1.95
C ARG A 146 6.69 7.26 2.50
N GLY A 147 7.31 6.09 2.56
CA GLY A 147 6.63 4.90 3.05
C GLY A 147 6.04 5.06 4.44
N ALA A 148 6.71 5.82 5.32
CA ALA A 148 6.24 6.15 6.66
C ALA A 148 5.04 7.11 6.70
N GLU A 149 4.79 7.88 5.64
CA GLU A 149 3.66 8.82 5.53
C GLU A 149 2.40 8.18 4.94
N ALA A 150 2.53 7.01 4.31
CA ALA A 150 1.37 6.30 3.75
C ALA A 150 0.49 5.75 4.88
N ASP A 151 -0.79 6.04 4.81
CA ASP A 151 -1.80 5.61 5.78
C ASP A 151 -2.84 4.67 5.14
N GLU A 152 -3.82 4.23 5.93
CA GLU A 152 -4.85 3.30 5.49
C GLU A 152 -5.82 3.89 4.45
N SER A 153 -5.78 5.19 4.16
CA SER A 153 -6.65 5.82 3.16
C SER A 153 -6.30 5.40 1.74
N VAL A 154 -5.06 4.98 1.51
CA VAL A 154 -4.54 4.56 0.21
C VAL A 154 -4.02 3.13 0.25
N LYS A 155 -3.67 2.59 -0.89
CA LYS A 155 -3.00 1.30 -1.03
C LYS A 155 -1.58 1.51 -1.54
N ILE A 156 -0.59 0.94 -0.84
CA ILE A 156 0.79 0.86 -1.34
C ILE A 156 0.88 -0.31 -2.32
N VAL A 157 1.40 -0.06 -3.50
CA VAL A 157 1.62 -1.05 -4.55
C VAL A 157 3.03 -1.62 -4.43
N HIS A 158 3.17 -2.93 -4.61
CA HIS A 158 4.50 -3.55 -4.74
C HIS A 158 5.18 -3.04 -6.02
N VAL A 159 6.48 -2.81 -5.94
CA VAL A 159 7.33 -2.53 -7.10
C VAL A 159 8.35 -3.66 -7.23
N ASP A 160 8.34 -4.35 -8.37
CA ASP A 160 9.13 -5.58 -8.57
C ASP A 160 8.91 -6.60 -7.44
N SER A 161 7.64 -6.76 -7.00
CA SER A 161 7.21 -7.64 -5.90
C SER A 161 7.77 -7.29 -4.51
N ARG A 162 8.15 -6.02 -4.28
CA ARG A 162 8.70 -5.52 -3.02
C ARG A 162 7.94 -4.30 -2.50
N LEU A 163 7.89 -4.16 -1.18
CA LEU A 163 7.32 -3.01 -0.48
C LEU A 163 8.41 -2.06 0.02
N PRO A 164 8.07 -0.80 0.37
CA PRO A 164 9.04 0.19 0.86
C PRO A 164 9.92 -0.24 2.05
N GLY A 165 9.46 -1.19 2.87
CA GLY A 165 10.24 -1.75 3.99
C GLY A 165 11.27 -2.81 3.60
N ASP A 166 11.19 -3.36 2.39
CA ASP A 166 12.04 -4.48 1.99
C ASP A 166 13.48 -4.03 1.70
N LYS A 167 14.44 -4.91 2.02
CA LYS A 167 15.88 -4.62 1.92
C LYS A 167 16.31 -4.14 0.52
N ASP A 168 15.76 -4.75 -0.53
CA ASP A 168 16.13 -4.51 -1.93
C ASP A 168 15.10 -3.67 -2.69
N TYR A 169 14.22 -2.95 -1.97
CA TYR A 169 13.31 -2.02 -2.58
C TYR A 169 14.07 -0.90 -3.28
N SER A 170 13.71 -0.61 -4.53
CA SER A 170 14.53 0.22 -5.42
C SER A 170 14.27 1.72 -5.30
N ILE A 171 13.04 2.15 -4.94
CA ILE A 171 12.67 3.57 -4.97
C ILE A 171 12.93 4.22 -3.61
N ARG A 172 14.04 4.94 -3.49
CA ARG A 172 14.51 5.56 -2.24
C ARG A 172 14.97 6.99 -2.45
N LEU A 173 14.89 7.81 -1.41
CA LEU A 173 15.43 9.19 -1.42
C LEU A 173 16.95 9.18 -1.69
N HIS A 174 17.66 8.25 -1.11
CA HIS A 174 19.09 8.05 -1.29
C HIS A 174 19.31 6.62 -1.81
N PRO A 175 19.40 6.43 -3.14
CA PRO A 175 19.68 5.11 -3.68
C PRO A 175 21.02 4.62 -3.13
N LYS A 176 21.04 3.36 -2.65
CA LYS A 176 22.31 2.73 -2.23
C LYS A 176 23.26 2.79 -3.41
N SER A 177 24.43 3.44 -3.23
CA SER A 177 25.50 3.39 -4.22
C SER A 177 25.80 1.94 -4.52
N ALA A 178 25.70 1.54 -5.79
CA ALA A 178 26.17 0.24 -6.23
C ALA A 178 27.68 0.19 -5.93
N LYS A 179 28.08 -0.75 -5.08
CA LYS A 179 29.48 -1.00 -4.73
C LYS A 179 30.09 -1.90 -5.77
#